data_44d65a04199d58a9265c4b4957f20669
#
_entry.id   44d65a04199d58a9265c4b4957f20669
#
_cell.length_a   1.000
_cell.length_b   1.000
_cell.length_c   1.000
_cell.angle_alpha   90.00
_cell.angle_beta   90.00
_cell.angle_gamma   90.00
#
_symmetry.space_group_name_H-M   'P 1'
#
loop_
_entity.id
_entity.type
_entity.pdbx_description
1 polymer ?
#
loop_
_entity_poly.entity_id
_entity_poly.type
_entity_poly.pdbx_seq_one_letter_code
_entity_poly.pdbx_strand_id
1 'polypeptide(L)'
;MKIITLSDHLKEHYGTKVYKLSLQSGCSCPNRDGTLSYGGCIFCSEGGSGDFAAPLLPLKEQLRLAKARVEAKLPKSRAAEEQKYIAYFQSYTNTYGPVERLEALYREALAQSEIVALSLGTRPDCLPDEMLAMLRRLREESGKDIWIELGLQSIHEATAERIYRGYPLAVFDDAYRRLKVAGFTVIVHVILGFPWETEDDMLATIRYLSALEPTLDGIKLQLLHVLRGTELGRMYGAEPFLTLSLDEYCSLVVKCLRLLPPTTVIHRITGDGPKRLLLAPLWSADKKKVLNALNRAIREA
;
A
#
# COMPACT_ATOMS: atom_id res chain seq x y z
N MET A 1 6.45 -11.58 -20.27
CA MET A 1 5.23 -11.92 -19.48
C MET A 1 4.23 -10.75 -19.53
N LYS A 2 2.92 -11.04 -19.67
CA LYS A 2 1.86 -10.01 -19.62
C LYS A 2 1.30 -9.91 -18.18
N ILE A 3 1.26 -8.70 -17.63
CA ILE A 3 0.68 -8.40 -16.32
C ILE A 3 -0.35 -7.29 -16.46
N ILE A 4 -1.34 -7.25 -15.57
CA ILE A 4 -2.29 -6.14 -15.48
C ILE A 4 -1.70 -5.10 -14.53
N THR A 5 -1.26 -3.97 -15.07
CA THR A 5 -0.80 -2.87 -14.22
C THR A 5 -1.98 -2.05 -13.69
N LEU A 6 -1.82 -1.39 -12.54
CA LEU A 6 -2.83 -0.45 -12.03
C LEU A 6 -3.20 0.62 -13.08
N SER A 7 -2.23 1.10 -13.87
CA SER A 7 -2.49 2.11 -14.90
C SER A 7 -3.41 1.59 -16.02
N ASP A 8 -3.22 0.34 -16.43
CA ASP A 8 -4.04 -0.28 -17.48
C ASP A 8 -5.44 -0.58 -16.95
N HIS A 9 -5.54 -1.16 -15.75
CA HIS A 9 -6.81 -1.40 -15.07
C HIS A 9 -7.63 -0.12 -14.90
N LEU A 10 -7.01 0.98 -14.45
CA LEU A 10 -7.71 2.26 -14.27
C LEU A 10 -8.19 2.86 -15.59
N LYS A 11 -7.40 2.74 -16.67
CA LYS A 11 -7.82 3.22 -17.99
C LYS A 11 -9.00 2.42 -18.54
N GLU A 12 -8.95 1.10 -18.35
CA GLU A 12 -10.05 0.22 -18.79
C GLU A 12 -11.32 0.51 -18.01
N HIS A 13 -11.23 0.64 -16.69
CA HIS A 13 -12.38 0.81 -15.81
C HIS A 13 -13.01 2.22 -15.86
N TYR A 14 -12.18 3.27 -15.87
CA TYR A 14 -12.66 4.67 -15.84
C TYR A 14 -12.58 5.41 -17.18
N GLY A 15 -12.11 4.75 -18.25
CA GLY A 15 -11.97 5.33 -19.59
C GLY A 15 -10.84 6.34 -19.74
N THR A 16 -10.13 6.66 -18.65
CA THR A 16 -9.04 7.65 -18.64
C THR A 16 -7.97 7.29 -17.62
N LYS A 17 -6.86 8.01 -17.64
CA LYS A 17 -5.82 7.89 -16.60
C LYS A 17 -6.30 8.51 -15.31
N VAL A 18 -6.19 7.76 -14.22
CA VAL A 18 -6.55 8.18 -12.86
C VAL A 18 -5.30 8.25 -11.99
N TYR A 19 -5.23 9.25 -11.11
CA TYR A 19 -4.08 9.48 -10.23
C TYR A 19 -4.47 9.33 -8.77
N LYS A 20 -3.58 8.76 -7.93
CA LYS A 20 -3.78 8.71 -6.48
C LYS A 20 -3.35 10.02 -5.83
N LEU A 21 -4.24 10.61 -5.04
CA LEU A 21 -3.96 11.74 -4.15
C LEU A 21 -3.67 11.18 -2.75
N SER A 22 -2.42 11.25 -2.30
CA SER A 22 -2.02 10.74 -0.99
C SER A 22 -2.42 11.73 0.11
N LEU A 23 -3.32 11.29 0.97
CA LEU A 23 -3.99 12.08 2.01
C LEU A 23 -3.75 11.47 3.39
N GLN A 24 -4.10 12.21 4.44
CA GLN A 24 -4.08 11.77 5.83
C GLN A 24 -5.46 11.86 6.46
N SER A 25 -5.86 10.80 7.18
CA SER A 25 -7.12 10.77 7.92
C SER A 25 -7.00 11.31 9.34
N GLY A 26 -5.79 11.58 9.81
CA GLY A 26 -5.51 11.91 11.20
C GLY A 26 -5.65 10.71 12.17
N CYS A 27 -5.72 9.50 11.63
CA CYS A 27 -5.66 8.29 12.45
C CYS A 27 -4.25 8.02 12.95
N SER A 28 -4.16 7.28 14.05
CA SER A 28 -2.93 6.68 14.58
C SER A 28 -2.79 5.23 14.09
N CYS A 29 -1.99 4.46 14.80
CA CYS A 29 -1.84 3.03 14.63
C CYS A 29 -1.74 2.38 16.02
N PRO A 30 -2.43 1.26 16.28
CA PRO A 30 -2.37 0.60 17.60
C PRO A 30 -0.95 0.16 18.00
N ASN A 31 -0.04 0.00 17.04
CA ASN A 31 1.38 -0.23 17.32
C ASN A 31 2.15 1.05 17.72
N ARG A 32 1.51 2.22 17.79
CA ARG A 32 2.18 3.51 18.08
C ARG A 32 1.60 4.27 19.25
N ASP A 33 0.34 4.10 19.55
CA ASP A 33 -0.36 4.88 20.58
C ASP A 33 -0.46 4.17 21.93
N GLY A 34 0.21 3.04 22.07
CA GLY A 34 0.24 2.25 23.29
C GLY A 34 -0.87 1.20 23.40
N THR A 35 -1.78 1.10 22.44
CA THR A 35 -2.84 0.07 22.46
C THR A 35 -2.24 -1.33 22.34
N LEU A 36 -1.32 -1.56 21.40
CA LEU A 36 -0.54 -2.80 21.27
C LEU A 36 0.93 -2.58 21.62
N SER A 37 1.52 -1.51 21.15
CA SER A 37 2.92 -1.15 21.41
C SER A 37 3.16 0.32 21.14
N TYR A 38 4.41 0.77 21.39
CA TYR A 38 4.90 2.08 21.01
C TYR A 38 5.92 1.98 19.87
N GLY A 39 6.07 3.03 19.06
CA GLY A 39 7.10 3.11 18.01
C GLY A 39 6.69 2.53 16.66
N GLY A 40 5.71 1.65 16.58
CA GLY A 40 5.24 1.04 15.33
C GLY A 40 6.03 -0.20 14.91
N CYS A 41 5.75 -0.71 13.71
CA CYS A 41 6.55 -1.78 13.11
C CYS A 41 8.00 -1.31 12.90
N ILE A 42 8.97 -2.22 13.03
CA ILE A 42 10.41 -1.87 13.03
C ILE A 42 10.89 -1.12 11.78
N PHE A 43 10.23 -1.31 10.65
CA PHE A 43 10.55 -0.68 9.37
C PHE A 43 9.78 0.63 9.12
N CYS A 44 8.78 0.95 9.95
CA CYS A 44 7.86 2.05 9.69
C CYS A 44 8.43 3.39 10.17
N SER A 45 8.57 4.35 9.23
CA SER A 45 8.99 5.72 9.54
C SER A 45 8.00 6.45 10.45
N GLU A 46 8.41 7.59 11.01
CA GLU A 46 7.50 8.46 11.80
C GLU A 46 6.24 8.87 11.02
N GLY A 47 6.35 9.01 9.70
CA GLY A 47 5.23 9.32 8.81
C GLY A 47 4.21 8.19 8.62
N GLY A 48 4.39 7.01 9.27
CA GLY A 48 3.45 5.90 9.17
C GLY A 48 3.24 5.41 7.74
N SER A 49 4.29 5.31 6.94
CA SER A 49 4.28 5.03 5.49
C SER A 49 3.64 6.15 4.64
N GLY A 50 3.35 7.29 5.23
CA GLY A 50 2.73 8.45 4.58
C GLY A 50 3.69 9.61 4.31
N ASP A 51 5.00 9.37 4.22
CA ASP A 51 6.02 10.42 4.03
C ASP A 51 5.76 11.33 2.81
N PHE A 52 4.98 10.87 1.84
CA PHE A 52 4.61 11.62 0.64
C PHE A 52 3.17 12.16 0.67
N ALA A 53 2.41 11.89 1.73
CA ALA A 53 1.06 12.40 1.87
C ALA A 53 1.04 13.93 2.03
N ALA A 54 -0.10 14.56 1.74
CA ALA A 54 -0.31 15.95 2.08
C ALA A 54 -0.18 16.13 3.61
N PRO A 55 0.24 17.29 4.12
CA PRO A 55 0.19 17.57 5.56
C PRO A 55 -1.22 17.36 6.11
N LEU A 56 -1.33 17.00 7.41
CA LEU A 56 -2.62 16.88 8.07
C LEU A 56 -3.27 18.27 8.22
N LEU A 57 -4.18 18.56 7.32
CA LEU A 57 -4.94 19.81 7.18
C LEU A 57 -6.42 19.45 6.93
N PRO A 58 -7.36 20.41 6.93
CA PRO A 58 -8.71 20.17 6.44
C PRO A 58 -8.70 19.52 5.05
N LEU A 59 -9.61 18.58 4.77
CA LEU A 59 -9.56 17.71 3.58
C LEU A 59 -9.48 18.50 2.27
N LYS A 60 -10.24 19.58 2.15
CA LYS A 60 -10.21 20.45 0.95
C LYS A 60 -8.81 20.96 0.63
N GLU A 61 -8.06 21.35 1.67
CA GLU A 61 -6.71 21.85 1.52
C GLU A 61 -5.73 20.71 1.19
N GLN A 62 -5.89 19.55 1.82
CA GLN A 62 -5.10 18.36 1.44
C GLN A 62 -5.31 18.00 -0.02
N LEU A 63 -6.55 17.96 -0.50
CA LEU A 63 -6.90 17.68 -1.89
C LEU A 63 -6.26 18.70 -2.83
N ARG A 64 -6.37 20.00 -2.52
CA ARG A 64 -5.75 21.07 -3.31
C ARG A 64 -4.23 20.88 -3.45
N LEU A 65 -3.54 20.62 -2.34
CA LEU A 65 -2.09 20.41 -2.33
C LEU A 65 -1.68 19.13 -3.06
N ALA A 66 -2.42 18.04 -2.86
CA ALA A 66 -2.12 16.76 -3.51
C ALA A 66 -2.36 16.83 -5.03
N LYS A 67 -3.44 17.50 -5.48
CA LYS A 67 -3.70 17.76 -6.91
C LYS A 67 -2.58 18.58 -7.54
N ALA A 68 -2.18 19.69 -6.94
CA ALA A 68 -1.10 20.54 -7.46
C ALA A 68 0.21 19.74 -7.64
N ARG A 69 0.54 18.80 -6.73
CA ARG A 69 1.71 17.92 -6.86
C ARG A 69 1.61 16.94 -8.02
N VAL A 70 0.42 16.48 -8.34
CA VAL A 70 0.16 15.59 -9.49
C VAL A 70 0.23 16.40 -10.79
N GLU A 71 -0.48 17.51 -10.86
CA GLU A 71 -0.59 18.38 -12.03
C GLU A 71 0.77 18.95 -12.46
N ALA A 72 1.64 19.31 -11.51
CA ALA A 72 3.01 19.74 -11.78
C ALA A 72 3.86 18.71 -12.54
N LYS A 73 3.45 17.44 -12.56
CA LYS A 73 4.13 16.34 -13.27
C LYS A 73 3.46 15.96 -14.58
N LEU A 74 2.31 16.57 -14.91
CA LEU A 74 1.57 16.27 -16.12
C LEU A 74 2.17 17.01 -17.32
N PRO A 75 2.14 16.38 -18.52
CA PRO A 75 2.38 17.10 -19.77
C PRO A 75 1.37 18.24 -19.93
N LYS A 76 1.79 19.38 -20.49
CA LYS A 76 0.91 20.54 -20.73
C LYS A 76 -0.36 20.22 -21.52
N SER A 77 -0.28 19.28 -22.46
CA SER A 77 -1.42 18.79 -23.23
C SER A 77 -2.52 18.12 -22.38
N ARG A 78 -2.16 17.56 -21.23
CA ARG A 78 -3.10 16.92 -20.30
C ARG A 78 -3.56 17.82 -19.15
N ALA A 79 -2.90 18.92 -18.91
CA ALA A 79 -3.30 19.87 -17.86
C ALA A 79 -4.64 20.55 -18.14
N ALA A 80 -5.10 20.55 -19.41
CA ALA A 80 -6.38 21.09 -19.82
C ALA A 80 -7.54 20.07 -19.81
N GLU A 81 -7.24 18.77 -19.59
CA GLU A 81 -8.26 17.71 -19.51
C GLU A 81 -8.82 17.60 -18.09
N GLU A 82 -10.09 17.21 -17.98
CA GLU A 82 -10.69 16.88 -16.68
C GLU A 82 -10.00 15.65 -16.09
N GLN A 83 -9.31 15.84 -14.96
CA GLN A 83 -8.55 14.79 -14.31
C GLN A 83 -9.44 14.04 -13.31
N LYS A 84 -9.31 12.71 -13.30
CA LYS A 84 -9.93 11.83 -12.27
C LYS A 84 -8.90 11.38 -11.25
N TYR A 85 -9.35 11.25 -10.00
CA TYR A 85 -8.46 10.93 -8.90
C TYR A 85 -9.04 9.85 -7.99
N ILE A 86 -8.14 9.15 -7.29
CA ILE A 86 -8.45 8.29 -6.15
C ILE A 86 -8.02 9.02 -4.90
N ALA A 87 -8.93 9.23 -3.94
CA ALA A 87 -8.59 9.73 -2.61
C ALA A 87 -7.93 8.59 -1.83
N TYR A 88 -6.61 8.64 -1.66
CA TYR A 88 -5.82 7.60 -1.03
C TYR A 88 -5.34 8.01 0.35
N PHE A 89 -5.96 7.50 1.39
CA PHE A 89 -5.53 7.66 2.77
C PHE A 89 -4.47 6.60 3.07
N GLN A 90 -3.23 7.03 3.15
CA GLN A 90 -2.07 6.15 3.20
C GLN A 90 -1.42 6.09 4.59
N SER A 91 -1.36 7.22 5.30
CA SER A 91 -0.63 7.33 6.56
C SER A 91 -1.30 6.53 7.67
N TYR A 92 -0.52 5.71 8.38
CA TYR A 92 -0.96 4.91 9.52
C TYR A 92 -2.09 3.91 9.19
N THR A 93 -3.13 3.85 10.06
CA THR A 93 -4.22 2.86 9.97
C THR A 93 -5.55 3.57 9.80
N ASN A 94 -6.03 3.67 8.57
CA ASN A 94 -7.14 4.57 8.21
C ASN A 94 -8.54 4.05 8.54
N THR A 95 -8.66 2.97 9.29
CA THR A 95 -9.92 2.47 9.89
C THR A 95 -9.82 2.42 11.41
N TYR A 96 -8.74 2.98 11.98
CA TYR A 96 -8.49 3.01 13.40
C TYR A 96 -8.85 4.36 13.99
N GLY A 97 -10.11 4.50 14.40
CA GLY A 97 -10.64 5.73 15.00
C GLY A 97 -12.17 5.70 15.09
N PRO A 98 -12.79 6.72 15.69
CA PRO A 98 -14.25 6.83 15.78
C PRO A 98 -14.91 6.78 14.39
N VAL A 99 -15.89 5.89 14.24
CA VAL A 99 -16.55 5.62 12.94
C VAL A 99 -17.20 6.89 12.39
N GLU A 100 -17.89 7.66 13.22
CA GLU A 100 -18.60 8.87 12.81
C GLU A 100 -17.65 9.94 12.25
N ARG A 101 -16.46 10.07 12.86
CA ARG A 101 -15.42 10.99 12.37
C ARG A 101 -14.90 10.57 11.01
N LEU A 102 -14.65 9.27 10.85
CA LEU A 102 -14.13 8.71 9.59
C LEU A 102 -15.20 8.73 8.50
N GLU A 103 -16.45 8.46 8.85
CA GLU A 103 -17.58 8.59 7.93
C GLU A 103 -17.68 10.01 7.35
N ALA A 104 -17.65 11.02 8.21
CA ALA A 104 -17.72 12.42 7.77
C ALA A 104 -16.56 12.77 6.81
N LEU A 105 -15.34 12.34 7.13
CA LEU A 105 -14.15 12.57 6.32
C LEU A 105 -14.24 11.86 4.95
N TYR A 106 -14.65 10.60 4.94
CA TYR A 106 -14.71 9.81 3.69
C TYR A 106 -15.90 10.24 2.82
N ARG A 107 -17.01 10.63 3.43
CA ARG A 107 -18.15 11.24 2.73
C ARG A 107 -17.74 12.56 2.05
N GLU A 108 -16.99 13.43 2.75
CA GLU A 108 -16.47 14.66 2.17
C GLU A 108 -15.54 14.39 0.97
N ALA A 109 -14.69 13.36 1.06
CA ALA A 109 -13.83 12.95 -0.04
C ALA A 109 -14.63 12.43 -1.25
N LEU A 110 -15.58 11.54 -0.99
CA LEU A 110 -16.44 10.95 -2.03
C LEU A 110 -17.41 11.95 -2.66
N ALA A 111 -17.74 13.04 -1.98
CA ALA A 111 -18.59 14.12 -2.52
C ALA A 111 -17.90 14.94 -3.61
N GLN A 112 -16.57 14.86 -3.76
CA GLN A 112 -15.86 15.57 -4.83
C GLN A 112 -16.11 14.87 -6.18
N SER A 113 -16.55 15.63 -7.20
CA SER A 113 -16.91 15.06 -8.52
C SER A 113 -15.76 14.34 -9.22
N GLU A 114 -14.53 14.88 -9.08
CA GLU A 114 -13.32 14.34 -9.68
C GLU A 114 -12.74 13.11 -8.93
N ILE A 115 -13.22 12.82 -7.73
CA ILE A 115 -12.84 11.60 -7.01
C ILE A 115 -13.71 10.44 -7.50
N VAL A 116 -13.08 9.42 -8.07
CA VAL A 116 -13.77 8.25 -8.63
C VAL A 116 -13.71 7.04 -7.69
N ALA A 117 -12.75 7.03 -6.75
CA ALA A 117 -12.62 5.98 -5.75
C ALA A 117 -11.99 6.50 -4.46
N LEU A 118 -12.29 5.81 -3.36
CA LEU A 118 -11.62 5.92 -2.06
C LEU A 118 -10.69 4.72 -1.90
N SER A 119 -9.44 4.93 -1.46
CA SER A 119 -8.50 3.86 -1.15
C SER A 119 -7.95 4.05 0.27
N LEU A 120 -8.09 3.02 1.12
CA LEU A 120 -7.77 3.09 2.55
C LEU A 120 -6.68 2.08 2.91
N GLY A 121 -5.49 2.58 3.26
CA GLY A 121 -4.43 1.73 3.84
C GLY A 121 -4.76 1.42 5.30
N THR A 122 -4.83 0.12 5.65
CA THR A 122 -5.20 -0.29 6.99
C THR A 122 -4.59 -1.62 7.41
N ARG A 123 -4.80 -1.95 8.69
CA ARG A 123 -4.43 -3.21 9.32
C ARG A 123 -5.65 -4.15 9.37
N PRO A 124 -5.46 -5.47 9.25
CA PRO A 124 -6.54 -6.45 9.35
C PRO A 124 -7.30 -6.42 10.68
N ASP A 125 -6.59 -6.19 11.78
CA ASP A 125 -7.14 -6.12 13.15
C ASP A 125 -7.88 -4.80 13.48
N CYS A 126 -7.97 -3.87 12.51
CA CYS A 126 -8.65 -2.58 12.67
C CYS A 126 -9.89 -2.44 11.75
N LEU A 127 -10.62 -3.54 11.56
CA LEU A 127 -11.82 -3.61 10.70
C LEU A 127 -13.02 -4.17 11.48
N PRO A 128 -13.53 -3.45 12.51
CA PRO A 128 -14.74 -3.88 13.21
C PRO A 128 -15.95 -3.84 12.28
N ASP A 129 -17.01 -4.59 12.62
CA ASP A 129 -18.20 -4.74 11.78
C ASP A 129 -18.89 -3.40 11.49
N GLU A 130 -18.92 -2.51 12.45
CA GLU A 130 -19.48 -1.14 12.30
C GLU A 130 -18.72 -0.33 11.23
N MET A 131 -17.38 -0.48 11.17
CA MET A 131 -16.55 0.16 10.13
C MET A 131 -16.88 -0.40 8.75
N LEU A 132 -16.98 -1.73 8.62
CA LEU A 132 -17.36 -2.37 7.36
C LEU A 132 -18.76 -1.96 6.91
N ALA A 133 -19.71 -1.90 7.83
CA ALA A 133 -21.08 -1.46 7.56
C ALA A 133 -21.11 0.00 7.08
N MET A 134 -20.36 0.89 7.73
CA MET A 134 -20.22 2.30 7.34
C MET A 134 -19.61 2.44 5.94
N LEU A 135 -18.51 1.75 5.66
CA LEU A 135 -17.85 1.81 4.35
C LEU A 135 -18.76 1.26 3.23
N ARG A 136 -19.52 0.19 3.51
CA ARG A 136 -20.49 -0.37 2.56
C ARG A 136 -21.59 0.64 2.24
N ARG A 137 -22.16 1.28 3.27
CA ARG A 137 -23.15 2.35 3.10
C ARG A 137 -22.61 3.52 2.26
N LEU A 138 -21.40 3.99 2.54
CA LEU A 138 -20.76 5.07 1.76
C LEU A 138 -20.56 4.69 0.30
N ARG A 139 -20.19 3.43 0.00
CA ARG A 139 -20.06 2.92 -1.37
C ARG A 139 -21.41 2.92 -2.09
N GLU A 140 -22.45 2.43 -1.45
CA GLU A 140 -23.81 2.36 -2.00
C GLU A 140 -24.35 3.77 -2.26
N GLU A 141 -24.22 4.70 -1.32
CA GLU A 141 -24.70 6.08 -1.43
C GLU A 141 -23.94 6.91 -2.49
N SER A 142 -22.63 6.74 -2.59
CA SER A 142 -21.81 7.50 -3.53
C SER A 142 -21.77 6.91 -4.96
N GLY A 143 -22.05 5.62 -5.09
CA GLY A 143 -21.85 4.85 -6.33
C GLY A 143 -20.38 4.76 -6.77
N LYS A 144 -19.43 5.05 -5.87
CA LYS A 144 -17.98 5.08 -6.14
C LYS A 144 -17.27 3.90 -5.51
N ASP A 145 -16.17 3.47 -6.11
CA ASP A 145 -15.39 2.36 -5.61
C ASP A 145 -14.73 2.67 -4.25
N ILE A 146 -14.72 1.68 -3.36
CA ILE A 146 -13.94 1.72 -2.13
C ILE A 146 -12.98 0.54 -2.12
N TRP A 147 -11.69 0.86 -2.02
CA TRP A 147 -10.59 -0.09 -2.02
C TRP A 147 -9.96 -0.16 -0.63
N ILE A 148 -9.73 -1.37 -0.15
CA ILE A 148 -9.04 -1.60 1.11
C ILE A 148 -7.63 -2.13 0.82
N GLU A 149 -6.62 -1.36 1.22
CA GLU A 149 -5.23 -1.73 1.09
C GLU A 149 -4.77 -2.37 2.40
N LEU A 150 -4.72 -3.70 2.41
CA LEU A 150 -4.55 -4.50 3.61
C LEU A 150 -3.08 -4.87 3.84
N GLY A 151 -2.54 -4.53 5.00
CA GLY A 151 -1.17 -4.89 5.36
C GLY A 151 -1.08 -6.36 5.76
N LEU A 152 -0.24 -7.15 5.08
CA LEU A 152 0.14 -8.51 5.46
C LEU A 152 1.63 -8.58 5.77
N GLN A 153 2.42 -8.02 4.88
CA GLN A 153 3.88 -7.96 4.83
C GLN A 153 4.53 -9.32 4.52
N SER A 154 4.26 -10.34 5.32
CA SER A 154 4.69 -11.74 5.19
C SER A 154 3.68 -12.65 5.87
N ILE A 155 3.59 -13.92 5.45
CA ILE A 155 2.77 -14.96 6.12
C ILE A 155 3.48 -15.57 7.33
N HIS A 156 4.80 -15.44 7.42
CA HIS A 156 5.58 -16.12 8.45
C HIS A 156 5.41 -15.44 9.81
N GLU A 157 4.91 -16.19 10.80
CA GLU A 157 4.67 -15.67 12.15
C GLU A 157 5.98 -15.20 12.82
N ALA A 158 7.09 -15.90 12.59
CA ALA A 158 8.38 -15.45 13.09
C ALA A 158 8.81 -14.08 12.52
N THR A 159 8.48 -13.81 11.26
CA THR A 159 8.67 -12.47 10.67
C THR A 159 7.69 -11.47 11.27
N ALA A 160 6.42 -11.86 11.42
CA ALA A 160 5.39 -11.01 12.02
C ALA A 160 5.76 -10.53 13.43
N GLU A 161 6.31 -11.43 14.25
CA GLU A 161 6.82 -11.10 15.59
C GLU A 161 8.01 -10.14 15.51
N ARG A 162 9.02 -10.48 14.69
CA ARG A 162 10.23 -9.65 14.54
C ARG A 162 9.94 -8.23 14.05
N ILE A 163 8.99 -8.06 13.16
CA ILE A 163 8.61 -6.74 12.64
C ILE A 163 7.60 -6.01 13.53
N TYR A 164 7.17 -6.60 14.64
CA TYR A 164 6.12 -6.07 15.52
C TYR A 164 4.82 -5.81 14.78
N ARG A 165 4.40 -6.77 13.92
CA ARG A 165 3.13 -6.65 13.18
C ARG A 165 1.93 -6.57 14.11
N GLY A 166 1.94 -7.35 15.21
CA GLY A 166 0.97 -7.28 16.30
C GLY A 166 -0.36 -7.99 16.06
N TYR A 167 -0.46 -8.82 15.01
CA TYR A 167 -1.59 -9.72 14.74
C TYR A 167 -1.12 -10.98 14.00
N PRO A 168 -1.72 -12.15 14.28
CA PRO A 168 -1.43 -13.39 13.59
C PRO A 168 -2.05 -13.46 12.20
N LEU A 169 -1.58 -14.40 11.37
CA LEU A 169 -2.08 -14.61 9.99
C LEU A 169 -3.60 -14.86 9.95
N ALA A 170 -4.15 -15.59 10.91
CA ALA A 170 -5.59 -15.87 10.98
C ALA A 170 -6.46 -14.59 11.03
N VAL A 171 -5.96 -13.49 11.61
CA VAL A 171 -6.67 -12.21 11.61
C VAL A 171 -6.67 -11.57 10.21
N PHE A 172 -5.60 -11.76 9.44
CA PHE A 172 -5.59 -11.36 8.03
C PHE A 172 -6.60 -12.16 7.22
N ASP A 173 -6.66 -13.47 7.41
CA ASP A 173 -7.59 -14.35 6.69
C ASP A 173 -9.05 -13.98 6.94
N ASP A 174 -9.39 -13.75 8.21
CA ASP A 174 -10.74 -13.31 8.58
C ASP A 174 -11.09 -11.97 7.94
N ALA A 175 -10.21 -10.97 8.10
CA ALA A 175 -10.41 -9.64 7.53
C ALA A 175 -10.54 -9.69 6.00
N TYR A 176 -9.66 -10.44 5.32
CA TYR A 176 -9.73 -10.63 3.86
C TYR A 176 -11.07 -11.20 3.44
N ARG A 177 -11.51 -12.31 4.05
CA ARG A 177 -12.79 -12.96 3.74
C ARG A 177 -13.97 -12.02 3.96
N ARG A 178 -14.03 -11.33 5.12
CA ARG A 178 -15.10 -10.37 5.46
C ARG A 178 -15.16 -9.22 4.44
N LEU A 179 -14.02 -8.69 4.04
CA LEU A 179 -13.94 -7.63 3.01
C LEU A 179 -14.45 -8.13 1.66
N LYS A 180 -14.05 -9.33 1.22
CA LYS A 180 -14.47 -9.90 -0.05
C LYS A 180 -15.98 -10.23 -0.04
N VAL A 181 -16.52 -10.77 1.03
CA VAL A 181 -17.97 -11.00 1.21
C VAL A 181 -18.75 -9.69 1.19
N ALA A 182 -18.21 -8.63 1.76
CA ALA A 182 -18.79 -7.28 1.70
C ALA A 182 -18.64 -6.61 0.32
N GLY A 183 -17.96 -7.25 -0.65
CA GLY A 183 -17.80 -6.78 -2.02
C GLY A 183 -16.78 -5.65 -2.18
N PHE A 184 -15.81 -5.51 -1.28
CA PHE A 184 -14.72 -4.56 -1.43
C PHE A 184 -13.62 -5.10 -2.33
N THR A 185 -12.96 -4.21 -3.06
CA THR A 185 -11.69 -4.50 -3.74
C THR A 185 -10.56 -4.48 -2.70
N VAL A 186 -9.84 -5.61 -2.59
CA VAL A 186 -8.78 -5.78 -1.60
C VAL A 186 -7.41 -5.80 -2.28
N ILE A 187 -6.54 -4.91 -1.86
CA ILE A 187 -5.16 -4.83 -2.30
C ILE A 187 -4.24 -5.24 -1.15
N VAL A 188 -3.49 -6.31 -1.31
CA VAL A 188 -2.59 -6.80 -0.26
C VAL A 188 -1.19 -6.19 -0.40
N HIS A 189 -0.64 -5.74 0.73
CA HIS A 189 0.73 -5.23 0.81
C HIS A 189 1.67 -6.33 1.30
N VAL A 190 2.70 -6.62 0.50
CA VAL A 190 3.79 -7.54 0.83
C VAL A 190 5.11 -6.78 0.83
N ILE A 191 6.00 -7.11 1.75
CA ILE A 191 7.37 -6.59 1.80
C ILE A 191 8.33 -7.73 1.47
N LEU A 192 9.18 -7.52 0.47
CA LEU A 192 10.22 -8.44 0.03
C LEU A 192 11.59 -7.96 0.52
N GLY A 193 12.41 -8.89 0.99
CA GLY A 193 13.79 -8.62 1.39
C GLY A 193 14.02 -8.47 2.88
N PHE A 194 13.18 -9.05 3.74
CA PHE A 194 13.52 -9.19 5.15
C PHE A 194 14.81 -10.03 5.29
N PRO A 195 15.82 -9.59 6.08
CA PRO A 195 17.13 -10.24 6.12
C PRO A 195 17.13 -11.65 6.73
N TRP A 196 16.05 -12.05 7.35
CA TRP A 196 15.83 -13.38 7.94
C TRP A 196 14.88 -14.26 7.12
N GLU A 197 14.39 -13.77 5.97
CA GLU A 197 13.60 -14.56 5.02
C GLU A 197 14.47 -14.97 3.84
N THR A 198 14.39 -16.25 3.47
CA THR A 198 14.95 -16.77 2.22
C THR A 198 14.07 -16.37 1.03
N GLU A 199 14.57 -16.61 -0.18
CA GLU A 199 13.75 -16.43 -1.40
C GLU A 199 12.51 -17.34 -1.34
N ASP A 200 12.65 -18.58 -0.87
CA ASP A 200 11.52 -19.51 -0.77
C ASP A 200 10.46 -19.06 0.24
N ASP A 201 10.84 -18.42 1.33
CA ASP A 201 9.90 -17.83 2.30
C ASP A 201 9.11 -16.68 1.65
N MET A 202 9.78 -15.80 0.93
CA MET A 202 9.11 -14.71 0.21
C MET A 202 8.16 -15.25 -0.88
N LEU A 203 8.58 -16.28 -1.62
CA LEU A 203 7.74 -16.94 -2.62
C LEU A 203 6.59 -17.74 -1.97
N ALA A 204 6.77 -18.31 -0.79
CA ALA A 204 5.68 -18.96 -0.04
C ALA A 204 4.57 -17.96 0.31
N THR A 205 4.92 -16.71 0.68
CA THR A 205 3.94 -15.63 0.87
C THR A 205 3.12 -15.38 -0.39
N ILE A 206 3.75 -15.38 -1.57
CA ILE A 206 3.04 -15.17 -2.83
C ILE A 206 2.17 -16.38 -3.21
N ARG A 207 2.67 -17.62 -3.04
CA ARG A 207 1.88 -18.84 -3.28
C ARG A 207 0.63 -18.86 -2.41
N TYR A 208 0.77 -18.48 -1.14
CA TYR A 208 -0.35 -18.37 -0.20
C TYR A 208 -1.41 -17.37 -0.70
N LEU A 209 -1.00 -16.16 -1.09
CA LEU A 209 -1.90 -15.14 -1.61
C LEU A 209 -2.55 -15.55 -2.94
N SER A 210 -1.85 -16.33 -3.76
CA SER A 210 -2.36 -16.85 -5.04
C SER A 210 -3.43 -17.92 -4.87
N ALA A 211 -3.45 -18.59 -3.72
CA ALA A 211 -4.43 -19.63 -3.39
C ALA A 211 -5.64 -19.10 -2.60
N LEU A 212 -5.72 -17.79 -2.36
CA LEU A 212 -6.86 -17.22 -1.63
C LEU A 212 -8.17 -17.37 -2.40
N GLU A 213 -9.22 -17.71 -1.64
CA GLU A 213 -10.61 -17.74 -2.12
C GLU A 213 -11.47 -16.79 -1.26
N PRO A 214 -12.15 -15.81 -1.90
CA PRO A 214 -12.13 -15.45 -3.33
C PRO A 214 -10.77 -14.89 -3.80
N THR A 215 -10.50 -15.01 -5.10
CA THR A 215 -9.23 -14.62 -5.72
C THR A 215 -8.80 -13.18 -5.38
N LEU A 216 -7.50 -12.98 -5.24
CA LEU A 216 -6.85 -11.70 -4.93
C LEU A 216 -7.10 -10.65 -6.03
N ASP A 217 -7.64 -9.48 -5.65
CA ASP A 217 -7.91 -8.38 -6.60
C ASP A 217 -6.64 -7.64 -6.99
N GLY A 218 -5.80 -7.32 -6.02
CA GLY A 218 -4.59 -6.55 -6.28
C GLY A 218 -3.48 -6.75 -5.26
N ILE A 219 -2.26 -6.42 -5.67
CA ILE A 219 -1.07 -6.58 -4.81
C ILE A 219 -0.10 -5.41 -4.96
N LYS A 220 0.57 -5.09 -3.86
CA LYS A 220 1.77 -4.25 -3.83
C LYS A 220 2.96 -5.09 -3.36
N LEU A 221 3.90 -5.33 -4.26
CA LEU A 221 5.20 -5.90 -3.93
C LEU A 221 6.14 -4.75 -3.56
N GLN A 222 6.54 -4.67 -2.31
CA GLN A 222 7.36 -3.59 -1.81
C GLN A 222 8.75 -4.11 -1.43
N LEU A 223 9.80 -3.43 -1.91
CA LEU A 223 11.15 -3.67 -1.43
C LEU A 223 11.26 -3.15 0.01
N LEU A 224 11.84 -3.95 0.89
CA LEU A 224 12.23 -3.48 2.23
C LEU A 224 13.21 -2.31 2.12
N HIS A 225 12.90 -1.21 2.76
CA HIS A 225 13.80 -0.09 2.93
C HIS A 225 14.26 0.01 4.39
N VAL A 226 15.55 0.05 4.58
CA VAL A 226 16.15 0.38 5.88
C VAL A 226 16.24 1.90 5.98
N LEU A 227 15.47 2.49 6.88
CA LEU A 227 15.35 3.93 7.01
C LEU A 227 15.95 4.43 8.32
N ARG A 228 16.64 5.54 8.29
CA ARG A 228 17.09 6.25 9.49
C ARG A 228 15.89 6.64 10.36
N GLY A 229 16.05 6.52 11.68
CA GLY A 229 14.99 6.84 12.64
C GLY A 229 14.02 5.68 12.90
N THR A 230 14.15 4.56 12.20
CA THR A 230 13.37 3.34 12.47
C THR A 230 14.18 2.37 13.33
N GLU A 231 13.48 1.42 14.00
CA GLU A 231 14.15 0.33 14.75
C GLU A 231 15.03 -0.50 13.83
N LEU A 232 14.52 -0.86 12.64
CA LEU A 232 15.31 -1.58 11.61
C LEU A 232 16.57 -0.80 11.23
N GLY A 233 16.49 0.53 11.16
CA GLY A 233 17.63 1.41 10.90
C GLY A 233 18.66 1.39 12.04
N ARG A 234 18.21 1.29 13.29
CA ARG A 234 19.11 1.14 14.46
C ARG A 234 19.80 -0.23 14.45
N MET A 235 19.03 -1.31 14.18
CA MET A 235 19.58 -2.66 14.04
C MET A 235 20.65 -2.70 12.94
N TYR A 236 20.36 -2.12 11.78
CA TYR A 236 21.32 -2.05 10.66
C TYR A 236 22.57 -1.25 10.99
N GLY A 237 22.45 -0.19 11.78
CA GLY A 237 23.59 0.61 12.23
C GLY A 237 24.46 -0.09 13.25
N ALA A 238 23.88 -0.94 14.09
CA ALA A 238 24.61 -1.74 15.11
C ALA A 238 25.28 -2.97 14.47
N GLU A 239 24.57 -3.71 13.64
CA GLU A 239 25.05 -4.90 12.94
C GLU A 239 24.46 -4.90 11.50
N PRO A 240 25.24 -4.44 10.51
CA PRO A 240 24.78 -4.41 9.13
C PRO A 240 24.48 -5.81 8.58
N PHE A 241 23.32 -5.97 8.00
CA PHE A 241 22.88 -7.19 7.32
C PHE A 241 22.77 -7.01 5.80
N LEU A 242 22.80 -8.10 5.07
CA LEU A 242 22.68 -8.08 3.62
C LEU A 242 21.25 -7.63 3.20
N THR A 243 21.19 -6.78 2.21
CA THR A 243 19.96 -6.41 1.51
C THR A 243 20.04 -6.89 0.08
N LEU A 244 18.90 -7.15 -0.54
CA LEU A 244 18.85 -7.59 -1.94
C LEU A 244 19.57 -6.59 -2.86
N SER A 245 20.37 -7.08 -3.77
CA SER A 245 20.86 -6.34 -4.92
C SER A 245 19.71 -6.02 -5.88
N LEU A 246 19.93 -5.11 -6.83
CA LEU A 246 18.91 -4.79 -7.84
C LEU A 246 18.55 -5.99 -8.69
N ASP A 247 19.55 -6.81 -9.07
CA ASP A 247 19.34 -7.98 -9.94
C ASP A 247 18.60 -9.10 -9.19
N GLU A 248 18.95 -9.39 -7.93
CA GLU A 248 18.22 -10.33 -7.09
C GLU A 248 16.77 -9.89 -6.90
N TYR A 249 16.53 -8.60 -6.63
CA TYR A 249 15.19 -8.07 -6.49
C TYR A 249 14.39 -8.18 -7.79
N CYS A 250 14.98 -7.86 -8.95
CA CYS A 250 14.32 -8.02 -10.25
C CYS A 250 13.95 -9.47 -10.52
N SER A 251 14.88 -10.41 -10.26
CA SER A 251 14.63 -11.86 -10.40
C SER A 251 13.49 -12.32 -9.50
N LEU A 252 13.52 -11.93 -8.22
CA LEU A 252 12.48 -12.27 -7.25
C LEU A 252 11.10 -11.72 -7.64
N VAL A 253 11.02 -10.46 -8.06
CA VAL A 253 9.75 -9.86 -8.52
C VAL A 253 9.19 -10.62 -9.72
N VAL A 254 10.01 -11.00 -10.70
CA VAL A 254 9.56 -11.83 -11.85
C VAL A 254 9.00 -13.17 -11.37
N LYS A 255 9.67 -13.85 -10.44
CA LYS A 255 9.17 -15.11 -9.84
C LYS A 255 7.84 -14.90 -9.13
N CYS A 256 7.72 -13.83 -8.34
CA CYS A 256 6.47 -13.46 -7.68
C CYS A 256 5.32 -13.26 -8.70
N LEU A 257 5.57 -12.49 -9.75
CA LEU A 257 4.56 -12.20 -10.78
C LEU A 257 4.09 -13.44 -11.54
N ARG A 258 4.97 -14.44 -11.72
CA ARG A 258 4.62 -15.73 -12.36
C ARG A 258 3.71 -16.61 -11.49
N LEU A 259 3.76 -16.43 -10.17
CA LEU A 259 2.93 -17.18 -9.22
C LEU A 259 1.54 -16.58 -9.03
N LEU A 260 1.37 -15.28 -9.32
CA LEU A 260 0.10 -14.59 -9.11
C LEU A 260 -0.95 -14.99 -10.16
N PRO A 261 -2.25 -15.04 -9.79
CA PRO A 261 -3.33 -15.19 -10.75
C PRO A 261 -3.24 -14.12 -11.85
N PRO A 262 -3.53 -14.45 -13.11
CA PRO A 262 -3.42 -13.51 -14.24
C PRO A 262 -4.39 -12.32 -14.14
N THR A 263 -5.43 -12.44 -13.30
CA THR A 263 -6.41 -11.39 -13.02
C THR A 263 -5.96 -10.40 -11.94
N THR A 264 -4.92 -10.71 -11.18
CA THR A 264 -4.43 -9.84 -10.09
C THR A 264 -3.85 -8.55 -10.65
N VAL A 265 -4.37 -7.41 -10.19
CA VAL A 265 -3.86 -6.08 -10.57
C VAL A 265 -2.57 -5.76 -9.79
N ILE A 266 -1.52 -5.43 -10.52
CA ILE A 266 -0.24 -5.07 -9.92
C ILE A 266 -0.21 -3.56 -9.63
N HIS A 267 -0.42 -3.21 -8.37
CA HIS A 267 -0.47 -1.81 -7.92
C HIS A 267 0.93 -1.19 -7.76
N ARG A 268 1.92 -2.01 -7.40
CA ARG A 268 3.30 -1.56 -7.17
C ARG A 268 4.25 -2.76 -7.23
N ILE A 269 5.45 -2.54 -7.78
CA ILE A 269 6.52 -3.53 -7.89
C ILE A 269 7.84 -3.06 -7.27
N THR A 270 7.83 -2.00 -6.45
CA THR A 270 9.02 -1.50 -5.74
C THR A 270 8.61 -0.69 -4.52
N GLY A 271 9.54 -0.49 -3.58
CA GLY A 271 9.36 0.41 -2.46
C GLY A 271 9.40 1.89 -2.89
N ASP A 272 8.96 2.77 -2.00
CA ASP A 272 9.03 4.22 -2.18
C ASP A 272 9.27 4.85 -0.79
N GLY A 273 10.52 4.97 -0.40
CA GLY A 273 10.95 5.57 0.87
C GLY A 273 11.56 6.94 0.68
N PRO A 274 11.56 7.79 1.71
CA PRO A 274 12.18 9.11 1.65
C PRO A 274 13.70 8.98 1.50
N LYS A 275 14.24 9.42 0.35
CA LYS A 275 15.67 9.28 0.01
C LYS A 275 16.60 9.80 1.09
N ARG A 276 16.22 10.89 1.79
CA ARG A 276 17.00 11.50 2.88
C ARG A 276 17.18 10.60 4.11
N LEU A 277 16.29 9.61 4.27
CA LEU A 277 16.29 8.66 5.38
C LEU A 277 16.84 7.30 4.97
N LEU A 278 17.01 7.02 3.68
CA LEU A 278 17.41 5.71 3.18
C LEU A 278 18.85 5.36 3.60
N LEU A 279 19.00 4.24 4.28
CA LEU A 279 20.28 3.63 4.66
C LEU A 279 20.65 2.48 3.72
N ALA A 280 19.66 1.61 3.40
CA ALA A 280 19.84 0.47 2.50
C ALA A 280 18.48 0.00 1.91
N PRO A 281 18.51 -0.63 0.72
CA PRO A 281 19.60 -0.66 -0.23
C PRO A 281 19.70 0.67 -1.02
N LEU A 282 20.89 1.23 -1.12
CA LEU A 282 21.09 2.59 -1.71
C LEU A 282 20.70 2.68 -3.20
N TRP A 283 20.76 1.57 -3.96
CA TRP A 283 20.35 1.56 -5.36
C TRP A 283 18.86 1.90 -5.55
N SER A 284 18.03 1.66 -4.55
CA SER A 284 16.59 1.95 -4.60
C SER A 284 16.26 3.45 -4.62
N ALA A 285 17.24 4.33 -4.29
CA ALA A 285 17.09 5.78 -4.38
C ALA A 285 16.91 6.28 -5.82
N ASP A 286 17.40 5.54 -6.84
CA ASP A 286 17.19 5.85 -8.25
C ASP A 286 15.96 5.10 -8.80
N LYS A 287 14.79 5.64 -8.49
CA LYS A 287 13.50 5.05 -8.91
C LYS A 287 13.39 4.81 -10.41
N LYS A 288 13.99 5.68 -11.24
CA LYS A 288 13.95 5.54 -12.70
C LYS A 288 14.77 4.31 -13.15
N LYS A 289 15.98 4.17 -12.61
CA LYS A 289 16.84 3.01 -12.87
C LYS A 289 16.17 1.71 -12.43
N VAL A 290 15.59 1.68 -11.23
CA VAL A 290 14.88 0.52 -10.68
C VAL A 290 13.70 0.11 -11.57
N LEU A 291 12.83 1.04 -11.93
CA LEU A 291 11.67 0.76 -12.77
C LEU A 291 12.08 0.30 -14.17
N ASN A 292 13.15 0.87 -14.75
CA ASN A 292 13.66 0.43 -16.04
C ASN A 292 14.20 -1.01 -15.99
N ALA A 293 14.94 -1.36 -14.92
CA ALA A 293 15.45 -2.72 -14.71
C ALA A 293 14.31 -3.73 -14.53
N LEU A 294 13.33 -3.44 -13.65
CA LEU A 294 12.16 -4.28 -13.44
C LEU A 294 11.34 -4.49 -14.74
N ASN A 295 11.05 -3.39 -15.45
CA ASN A 295 10.29 -3.48 -16.71
C ASN A 295 11.03 -4.27 -17.77
N ARG A 296 12.37 -4.21 -17.83
CA ARG A 296 13.18 -5.06 -18.72
C ARG A 296 13.06 -6.52 -18.31
N ALA A 297 13.30 -6.84 -17.03
CA ALA A 297 13.22 -8.22 -16.52
C ALA A 297 11.84 -8.85 -16.78
N ILE A 298 10.74 -8.08 -16.58
CA ILE A 298 9.37 -8.54 -16.84
C ILE A 298 9.12 -8.79 -18.33
N ARG A 299 9.69 -7.97 -19.24
CA ARG A 299 9.55 -8.20 -20.69
C ARG A 299 10.33 -9.42 -21.19
N GLU A 300 11.51 -9.67 -20.61
CA GLU A 300 12.38 -10.79 -20.97
C GLU A 300 11.93 -12.13 -20.36
N ALA A 301 11.04 -12.12 -19.39
CA ALA A 301 10.44 -13.27 -18.72
C ALA A 301 9.21 -13.82 -19.45
#